data_16af373bcfb57e2c51feaef39f630ac6
#
_entry.id   16af373bcfb57e2c51feaef39f630ac6
#
_cell.length_a   1.000
_cell.length_b   1.000
_cell.length_c   1.000
_cell.angle_alpha   90.00
_cell.angle_beta   90.00
_cell.angle_gamma   90.00
#
_symmetry.space_group_name_H-M   'P 1'
#
loop_
_entity.id
_entity.type
_entity.pdbx_description
1 polymer ?
#
loop_
_entity_poly.entity_id
_entity_poly.type
_entity_poly.pdbx_seq_one_letter_code
_entity_poly.pdbx_strand_id
1 'polypeptide(L)'
;TMGGVMTKMIEDVDFAINSGGLTEEVTPYRVNKWAALALKARFCLFEGTYRKYHGINLEGHDYTYYLEEAAKAAKTIIDEGPYKIYSTKNPDKDYMMLFAQENASTEEYILAIRNSYEAQVYHNATAYTLLPTQGRPGYTRKFINMYLMKNGTAFTDRTDGWQTLPFTEEVKDRDPRL
;
A
#
# COMPACT_ATOMS: atom_id res chain seq x y z
N THR A 1 9.10 -27.60 3.46
CA THR A 1 9.66 -26.78 2.36
C THR A 1 8.96 -25.44 2.26
N MET A 2 9.61 -24.41 1.70
CA MET A 2 8.99 -23.09 1.49
C MET A 2 7.72 -23.19 0.60
N GLY A 3 7.73 -24.05 -0.43
CA GLY A 3 6.56 -24.28 -1.26
C GLY A 3 5.35 -24.81 -0.48
N GLY A 4 5.59 -25.73 0.46
CA GLY A 4 4.53 -26.23 1.35
C GLY A 4 3.95 -25.16 2.29
N VAL A 5 4.79 -24.23 2.76
CA VAL A 5 4.33 -23.09 3.60
C VAL A 5 3.40 -22.19 2.78
N MET A 6 3.78 -21.84 1.56
CA MET A 6 2.97 -20.97 0.70
C MET A 6 1.62 -21.61 0.33
N THR A 7 1.62 -22.93 0.04
CA THR A 7 0.38 -23.67 -0.21
C THR A 7 -0.55 -23.60 1.01
N LYS A 8 -0.03 -23.85 2.21
CA LYS A 8 -0.81 -23.76 3.45
C LYS A 8 -1.32 -22.35 3.73
N MET A 9 -0.52 -21.32 3.48
CA MET A 9 -0.98 -19.93 3.64
C MET A 9 -2.18 -19.61 2.74
N ILE A 10 -2.17 -20.10 1.49
CA ILE A 10 -3.29 -19.91 0.58
C ILE A 10 -4.52 -20.68 1.06
N GLU A 11 -4.36 -21.97 1.43
CA GLU A 11 -5.45 -22.79 1.96
C GLU A 11 -6.12 -22.16 3.18
N ASP A 12 -5.31 -21.69 4.15
CA ASP A 12 -5.81 -21.07 5.39
C ASP A 12 -6.56 -19.76 5.12
N VAL A 13 -6.03 -18.92 4.24
CA VAL A 13 -6.69 -17.65 3.88
C VAL A 13 -7.96 -17.90 3.06
N ASP A 14 -7.94 -18.85 2.12
CA ASP A 14 -9.13 -19.23 1.35
C ASP A 14 -10.20 -19.84 2.23
N PHE A 15 -9.83 -20.64 3.21
CA PHE A 15 -10.76 -21.13 4.22
C PHE A 15 -11.38 -19.96 4.99
N ALA A 16 -10.58 -18.99 5.46
CA ALA A 16 -11.09 -17.84 6.19
C ALA A 16 -12.04 -16.98 5.35
N ILE A 17 -11.74 -16.77 4.05
CA ILE A 17 -12.58 -16.02 3.12
C ILE A 17 -13.92 -16.71 2.87
N ASN A 18 -13.91 -18.06 2.69
CA ASN A 18 -15.05 -18.82 2.22
C ASN A 18 -15.90 -19.45 3.34
N SER A 19 -15.40 -19.51 4.58
CA SER A 19 -16.08 -20.16 5.71
C SER A 19 -17.30 -19.40 6.24
N GLY A 20 -17.51 -18.15 5.82
CA GLY A 20 -18.56 -17.27 6.35
C GLY A 20 -18.29 -16.74 7.76
N GLY A 21 -17.10 -16.99 8.33
CA GLY A 21 -16.70 -16.50 9.66
C GLY A 21 -16.24 -15.05 9.68
N LEU A 22 -15.88 -14.47 8.52
CA LEU A 22 -15.48 -13.08 8.40
C LEU A 22 -16.65 -12.22 7.91
N THR A 23 -16.85 -11.08 8.57
CA THR A 23 -17.84 -10.08 8.13
C THR A 23 -17.42 -9.42 6.81
N GLU A 24 -18.43 -9.01 6.02
CA GLU A 24 -18.25 -8.15 4.84
C GLU A 24 -18.44 -6.67 5.17
N GLU A 25 -18.79 -6.34 6.41
CA GLU A 25 -18.93 -4.95 6.84
C GLU A 25 -17.59 -4.21 6.85
N VAL A 26 -17.64 -2.91 6.57
CA VAL A 26 -16.47 -2.03 6.63
C VAL A 26 -16.10 -1.77 8.08
N THR A 27 -15.07 -2.45 8.54
CA THR A 27 -14.55 -2.34 9.91
C THR A 27 -13.05 -2.10 9.89
N PRO A 28 -12.57 -0.86 9.65
CA PRO A 28 -11.15 -0.61 9.36
C PRO A 28 -10.20 -1.00 10.49
N TYR A 29 -10.70 -1.22 11.71
CA TYR A 29 -9.88 -1.64 12.87
C TYR A 29 -10.04 -3.11 13.23
N ARG A 30 -10.73 -3.91 12.41
CA ARG A 30 -10.92 -5.35 12.61
C ARG A 30 -10.69 -6.09 11.30
N VAL A 31 -10.22 -7.32 11.43
CA VAL A 31 -10.09 -8.20 10.27
C VAL A 31 -11.49 -8.57 9.76
N ASN A 32 -11.69 -8.39 8.47
CA ASN A 32 -12.90 -8.73 7.73
C ASN A 32 -12.53 -9.50 6.46
N LYS A 33 -13.50 -9.91 5.65
CA LYS A 33 -13.29 -10.64 4.39
C LYS A 33 -12.34 -9.87 3.44
N TRP A 34 -12.50 -8.56 3.35
CA TRP A 34 -11.70 -7.71 2.48
C TRP A 34 -10.23 -7.61 2.92
N ALA A 35 -9.99 -7.61 4.23
CA ALA A 35 -8.64 -7.65 4.78
C ALA A 35 -7.94 -8.99 4.47
N ALA A 36 -8.67 -10.11 4.52
CA ALA A 36 -8.14 -11.41 4.15
C ALA A 36 -7.82 -11.48 2.65
N LEU A 37 -8.70 -10.96 1.77
CA LEU A 37 -8.45 -10.85 0.34
C LEU A 37 -7.24 -9.95 0.03
N ALA A 38 -7.13 -8.80 0.71
CA ALA A 38 -5.98 -7.89 0.55
C ALA A 38 -4.66 -8.54 1.00
N LEU A 39 -4.69 -9.30 2.09
CA LEU A 39 -3.55 -10.09 2.54
C LEU A 39 -3.16 -11.13 1.50
N LYS A 40 -4.13 -11.89 0.96
CA LYS A 40 -3.89 -12.87 -0.11
C LYS A 40 -3.27 -12.23 -1.34
N ALA A 41 -3.86 -11.13 -1.83
CA ALA A 41 -3.31 -10.40 -2.97
C ALA A 41 -1.86 -9.99 -2.74
N ARG A 42 -1.54 -9.49 -1.55
CA ARG A 42 -0.23 -8.97 -1.20
C ARG A 42 0.85 -10.04 -1.11
N PHE A 43 0.61 -11.15 -0.40
CA PHE A 43 1.63 -12.19 -0.28
C PHE A 43 1.78 -13.01 -1.56
N CYS A 44 0.70 -13.24 -2.32
CA CYS A 44 0.78 -13.87 -3.62
C CYS A 44 1.54 -13.03 -4.64
N LEU A 45 1.33 -11.71 -4.66
CA LEU A 45 2.10 -10.80 -5.52
C LEU A 45 3.59 -10.83 -5.16
N PHE A 46 3.91 -10.81 -3.87
CA PHE A 46 5.30 -10.89 -3.40
C PHE A 46 5.95 -12.21 -3.84
N GLU A 47 5.33 -13.34 -3.56
CA GLU A 47 5.88 -14.65 -3.90
C GLU A 47 6.02 -14.85 -5.40
N GLY A 48 5.01 -14.48 -6.19
CA GLY A 48 5.06 -14.58 -7.64
C GLY A 48 6.17 -13.73 -8.25
N THR A 49 6.32 -12.48 -7.81
CA THR A 49 7.40 -11.60 -8.30
C THR A 49 8.77 -12.09 -7.83
N TYR A 50 8.90 -12.54 -6.59
CA TYR A 50 10.14 -13.09 -6.06
C TYR A 50 10.60 -14.30 -6.86
N ARG A 51 9.71 -15.30 -7.07
CA ARG A 51 10.04 -16.50 -7.88
C ARG A 51 10.43 -16.14 -9.31
N LYS A 52 9.67 -15.23 -9.92
CA LYS A 52 9.93 -14.79 -11.31
C LYS A 52 11.31 -14.16 -11.46
N TYR A 53 11.65 -13.19 -10.64
CA TYR A 53 12.89 -12.44 -10.78
C TYR A 53 14.14 -13.20 -10.31
N HIS A 54 13.99 -14.20 -9.44
CA HIS A 54 15.10 -15.02 -8.97
C HIS A 54 15.19 -16.39 -9.68
N GLY A 55 14.30 -16.67 -10.64
CA GLY A 55 14.29 -17.94 -11.38
C GLY A 55 14.05 -19.15 -10.47
N ILE A 56 13.27 -18.99 -9.41
CA ILE A 56 13.06 -20.03 -8.39
C ILE A 56 11.92 -20.95 -8.82
N ASN A 57 12.25 -22.23 -9.03
CA ASN A 57 11.29 -23.31 -9.26
C ASN A 57 11.25 -24.19 -8.01
N LEU A 58 10.22 -24.07 -7.21
CA LEU A 58 9.94 -24.92 -6.06
C LEU A 58 8.81 -25.89 -6.41
N GLU A 59 8.74 -27.00 -5.66
CA GLU A 59 7.57 -27.88 -5.74
C GLU A 59 6.26 -27.12 -5.49
N GLY A 60 5.22 -27.49 -6.22
CA GLY A 60 3.91 -26.87 -6.16
C GLY A 60 3.65 -25.94 -7.35
N HIS A 61 3.20 -24.76 -7.07
CA HIS A 61 2.81 -23.81 -8.09
C HIS A 61 3.99 -22.95 -8.57
N ASP A 62 3.98 -22.58 -9.86
CA ASP A 62 4.93 -21.65 -10.45
C ASP A 62 4.60 -20.18 -10.10
N TYR A 63 5.41 -19.26 -10.57
CA TYR A 63 5.20 -17.82 -10.31
C TYR A 63 3.91 -17.29 -10.94
N THR A 64 3.47 -17.86 -12.06
CA THR A 64 2.24 -17.43 -12.77
C THR A 64 1.02 -17.67 -11.90
N TYR A 65 0.91 -18.84 -11.29
CA TYR A 65 -0.17 -19.15 -10.36
C TYR A 65 -0.30 -18.10 -9.25
N TYR A 66 0.80 -17.72 -8.59
CA TYR A 66 0.75 -16.72 -7.52
C TYR A 66 0.34 -15.34 -8.03
N LEU A 67 0.82 -14.93 -9.21
CA LEU A 67 0.41 -13.66 -9.81
C LEU A 67 -1.07 -13.65 -10.19
N GLU A 68 -1.60 -14.76 -10.68
CA GLU A 68 -3.02 -14.92 -10.99
C GLU A 68 -3.88 -14.89 -9.72
N GLU A 69 -3.49 -15.58 -8.66
CA GLU A 69 -4.19 -15.53 -7.38
C GLU A 69 -4.17 -14.13 -6.75
N ALA A 70 -3.05 -13.41 -6.88
CA ALA A 70 -2.97 -12.01 -6.46
C ALA A 70 -3.95 -11.13 -7.25
N ALA A 71 -3.98 -11.30 -8.58
CA ALA A 71 -4.86 -10.53 -9.45
C ALA A 71 -6.35 -10.84 -9.18
N LYS A 72 -6.71 -12.11 -8.98
CA LYS A 72 -8.09 -12.52 -8.62
C LYS A 72 -8.52 -11.90 -7.30
N ALA A 73 -7.72 -12.02 -6.25
CA ALA A 73 -8.04 -11.46 -4.94
C ALA A 73 -8.21 -9.93 -4.97
N ALA A 74 -7.30 -9.23 -5.67
CA ALA A 74 -7.40 -7.78 -5.85
C ALA A 74 -8.64 -7.39 -6.67
N LYS A 75 -8.94 -8.14 -7.74
CA LYS A 75 -10.12 -7.89 -8.57
C LYS A 75 -11.42 -8.07 -7.78
N THR A 76 -11.52 -9.08 -6.94
CA THR A 76 -12.69 -9.28 -6.08
C THR A 76 -12.92 -8.07 -5.16
N ILE A 77 -11.85 -7.49 -4.58
CA ILE A 77 -11.98 -6.28 -3.76
C ILE A 77 -12.47 -5.09 -4.60
N ILE A 78 -11.97 -4.94 -5.83
CA ILE A 78 -12.33 -3.83 -6.72
C ILE A 78 -13.78 -3.93 -7.19
N ASP A 79 -14.21 -5.15 -7.60
CA ASP A 79 -15.51 -5.34 -8.24
C ASP A 79 -16.66 -5.49 -7.21
N GLU A 80 -16.39 -6.12 -6.07
CA GLU A 80 -17.41 -6.51 -5.09
C GLU A 80 -17.27 -5.75 -3.76
N GLY A 81 -16.08 -5.22 -3.48
CA GLY A 81 -15.79 -4.53 -2.22
C GLY A 81 -16.48 -3.18 -2.10
N PRO A 82 -16.78 -2.74 -0.87
CA PRO A 82 -17.46 -1.47 -0.61
C PRO A 82 -16.52 -0.26 -0.67
N TYR A 83 -15.26 -0.45 -1.08
CA TYR A 83 -14.23 0.58 -1.06
C TYR A 83 -14.18 1.41 -2.33
N LYS A 84 -13.81 2.66 -2.18
CA LYS A 84 -13.54 3.59 -3.28
C LYS A 84 -12.41 4.53 -2.88
N ILE A 85 -11.77 5.14 -3.86
CA ILE A 85 -10.76 6.17 -3.60
C ILE A 85 -11.42 7.37 -2.92
N TYR A 86 -10.86 7.76 -1.77
CA TYR A 86 -11.32 8.93 -1.03
C TYR A 86 -11.22 10.20 -1.88
N SER A 87 -12.29 10.96 -1.94
CA SER A 87 -12.30 12.23 -2.67
C SER A 87 -13.31 13.21 -2.11
N THR A 88 -12.83 14.41 -1.82
CA THR A 88 -13.65 15.60 -1.54
C THR A 88 -13.81 16.47 -2.78
N LYS A 89 -13.41 15.98 -3.95
CA LYS A 89 -13.32 16.73 -5.23
C LYS A 89 -12.23 17.82 -5.21
N ASN A 90 -11.27 17.70 -4.34
CA ASN A 90 -10.10 18.57 -4.26
C ASN A 90 -8.80 17.73 -4.36
N PRO A 91 -8.42 17.31 -5.57
CA PRO A 91 -7.30 16.38 -5.77
C PRO A 91 -5.97 16.92 -5.25
N ASP A 92 -5.79 18.23 -5.13
CA ASP A 92 -4.58 18.85 -4.57
C ASP A 92 -4.44 18.62 -3.04
N LYS A 93 -5.53 18.24 -2.34
CA LYS A 93 -5.54 18.04 -0.89
C LYS A 93 -6.07 16.69 -0.44
N ASP A 94 -6.81 15.98 -1.28
CA ASP A 94 -7.50 14.76 -0.88
C ASP A 94 -6.57 13.71 -0.28
N TYR A 95 -5.39 13.51 -0.86
CA TYR A 95 -4.42 12.55 -0.34
C TYR A 95 -3.90 12.94 1.05
N MET A 96 -3.56 14.20 1.26
CA MET A 96 -3.14 14.70 2.57
C MET A 96 -4.28 14.57 3.59
N MET A 97 -5.50 14.94 3.20
CA MET A 97 -6.67 14.90 4.08
C MET A 97 -7.03 13.47 4.49
N LEU A 98 -6.87 12.48 3.58
CA LEU A 98 -7.09 11.07 3.92
C LEU A 98 -6.23 10.62 5.10
N PHE A 99 -4.95 11.00 5.11
CA PHE A 99 -4.00 10.60 6.15
C PHE A 99 -3.99 11.52 7.39
N ALA A 100 -4.61 12.69 7.31
CA ALA A 100 -4.71 13.64 8.43
C ALA A 100 -5.95 13.43 9.30
N GLN A 101 -6.79 12.44 9.02
CA GLN A 101 -7.99 12.15 9.80
C GLN A 101 -7.63 11.46 11.12
N GLU A 102 -8.39 11.75 12.18
CA GLU A 102 -8.25 11.08 13.48
C GLU A 102 -8.65 9.60 13.42
N ASN A 103 -9.58 9.25 12.54
CA ASN A 103 -10.04 7.88 12.34
C ASN A 103 -9.82 7.47 10.90
N ALA A 104 -9.56 6.18 10.69
CA ALA A 104 -9.44 5.62 9.34
C ALA A 104 -10.75 5.80 8.57
N SER A 105 -10.66 6.38 7.37
CA SER A 105 -11.81 6.52 6.48
C SER A 105 -12.38 5.16 6.11
N THR A 106 -13.69 4.97 6.27
CA THR A 106 -14.38 3.76 5.85
C THR A 106 -14.49 3.62 4.33
N GLU A 107 -14.18 4.70 3.59
CA GLU A 107 -14.24 4.69 2.13
C GLU A 107 -13.03 4.00 1.49
N GLU A 108 -11.83 4.13 2.06
CA GLU A 108 -10.61 3.67 1.43
C GLU A 108 -9.77 2.71 2.30
N TYR A 109 -9.82 2.83 3.64
CA TYR A 109 -9.04 1.95 4.50
C TYR A 109 -9.66 0.57 4.65
N ILE A 110 -8.94 -0.46 4.25
CA ILE A 110 -9.32 -1.87 4.42
C ILE A 110 -8.99 -2.34 5.85
N LEU A 111 -7.78 -2.03 6.33
CA LEU A 111 -7.33 -2.37 7.67
C LEU A 111 -6.34 -1.30 8.16
N ALA A 112 -6.54 -0.82 9.38
CA ALA A 112 -5.69 0.17 10.01
C ALA A 112 -5.43 -0.15 11.48
N ILE A 113 -4.32 0.35 12.01
CA ILE A 113 -4.03 0.30 13.43
C ILE A 113 -4.55 1.59 14.06
N ARG A 114 -5.38 1.47 15.10
CA ARG A 114 -5.87 2.61 15.85
C ARG A 114 -4.84 2.98 16.92
N ASN A 115 -4.18 4.12 16.72
CA ASN A 115 -3.41 4.73 17.79
C ASN A 115 -4.36 5.51 18.70
N SER A 116 -4.22 5.34 20.02
CA SER A 116 -5.08 5.99 21.01
C SER A 116 -4.29 6.33 22.27
N TYR A 117 -4.36 7.58 22.68
CA TYR A 117 -3.75 8.03 23.94
C TYR A 117 -4.37 7.31 25.15
N GLU A 118 -5.68 7.16 25.16
CA GLU A 118 -6.42 6.49 26.24
C GLU A 118 -6.06 5.02 26.38
N ALA A 119 -5.86 4.32 25.24
CA ALA A 119 -5.44 2.92 25.21
C ALA A 119 -3.91 2.76 25.35
N GLN A 120 -3.16 3.84 25.47
CA GLN A 120 -1.69 3.85 25.51
C GLN A 120 -1.03 3.15 24.31
N VAL A 121 -1.69 3.20 23.16
CA VAL A 121 -1.16 2.69 21.89
C VAL A 121 -0.63 3.85 21.07
N TYR A 122 0.69 3.97 21.03
CA TYR A 122 1.37 5.10 20.39
C TYR A 122 2.22 4.64 19.21
N HIS A 123 2.58 5.62 18.37
CA HIS A 123 3.64 5.46 17.38
C HIS A 123 4.76 6.48 17.66
N ASN A 124 5.96 6.14 17.26
CA ASN A 124 7.15 6.98 17.45
C ASN A 124 7.55 7.76 16.19
N ALA A 125 6.69 7.84 15.17
CA ALA A 125 7.02 8.44 13.88
C ALA A 125 7.53 9.87 14.03
N THR A 126 6.85 10.71 14.83
CA THR A 126 7.24 12.10 15.07
C THR A 126 8.62 12.20 15.70
N ALA A 127 8.91 11.37 16.72
CA ALA A 127 10.22 11.35 17.37
C ALA A 127 11.33 10.98 16.40
N TYR A 128 11.14 9.93 15.60
CA TYR A 128 12.17 9.49 14.64
C TYR A 128 12.38 10.44 13.47
N THR A 129 11.36 11.19 13.06
CA THR A 129 11.44 12.10 11.91
C THR A 129 11.91 13.51 12.29
N LEU A 130 11.48 14.03 13.44
CA LEU A 130 11.69 15.43 13.80
C LEU A 130 12.85 15.68 14.78
N LEU A 131 13.16 14.70 15.66
CA LEU A 131 14.24 14.91 16.64
C LEU A 131 15.62 14.84 16.00
N PRO A 132 16.49 15.85 16.26
CA PRO A 132 17.84 15.89 15.68
C PRO A 132 18.73 14.69 16.04
N THR A 133 18.47 14.05 17.16
CA THR A 133 19.23 12.93 17.73
C THR A 133 18.74 11.55 17.27
N GLN A 134 17.65 11.50 16.50
CA GLN A 134 17.07 10.28 16.00
C GLN A 134 17.44 10.03 14.52
N GLY A 135 16.88 8.99 13.91
CA GLY A 135 17.29 8.45 12.62
C GLY A 135 17.21 9.40 11.41
N ARG A 136 16.49 10.52 11.50
CA ARG A 136 16.29 11.49 10.42
C ARG A 136 16.09 10.82 9.07
N PRO A 137 15.04 9.99 8.90
CA PRO A 137 14.81 9.30 7.65
C PRO A 137 14.62 10.31 6.52
N GLY A 138 15.19 9.98 5.37
CA GLY A 138 15.07 10.79 4.16
C GLY A 138 14.68 9.91 2.99
N TYR A 139 14.12 10.52 1.97
CA TYR A 139 13.83 9.84 0.71
C TYR A 139 15.03 9.91 -0.23
N THR A 140 15.25 8.83 -0.98
CA THR A 140 16.23 8.87 -2.05
C THR A 140 15.78 9.79 -3.18
N ARG A 141 16.72 10.44 -3.87
CA ARG A 141 16.39 11.27 -5.03
C ARG A 141 15.66 10.48 -6.11
N LYS A 142 16.02 9.21 -6.30
CA LYS A 142 15.31 8.32 -7.23
C LYS A 142 13.83 8.20 -6.89
N PHE A 143 13.49 8.03 -5.60
CA PHE A 143 12.11 7.95 -5.15
C PHE A 143 11.36 9.27 -5.39
N ILE A 144 11.95 10.42 -5.02
CA ILE A 144 11.35 11.73 -5.27
C ILE A 144 11.12 11.98 -6.77
N ASN A 145 12.04 11.55 -7.62
CA ASN A 145 11.91 11.72 -9.07
C ASN A 145 10.78 10.85 -9.69
N MET A 146 10.27 9.83 -8.97
CA MET A 146 9.13 9.03 -9.44
C MET A 146 7.79 9.80 -9.39
N TYR A 147 7.69 10.85 -8.58
CA TYR A 147 6.52 11.72 -8.63
C TYR A 147 6.51 12.49 -9.94
N LEU A 148 5.37 12.49 -10.61
CA LEU A 148 5.21 13.14 -11.91
C LEU A 148 5.07 14.67 -11.77
N MET A 149 5.20 15.36 -12.86
CA MET A 149 4.74 16.74 -12.97
C MET A 149 3.20 16.78 -12.91
N LYS A 150 2.63 17.93 -12.56
CA LYS A 150 1.17 18.10 -12.49
C LYS A 150 0.44 17.80 -13.82
N ASN A 151 1.14 17.93 -14.94
CA ASN A 151 0.64 17.57 -16.27
C ASN A 151 0.80 16.08 -16.64
N GLY A 152 1.33 15.25 -15.73
CA GLY A 152 1.51 13.82 -15.94
C GLY A 152 2.82 13.40 -16.60
N THR A 153 3.70 14.34 -16.98
CA THR A 153 5.02 14.00 -17.54
C THR A 153 6.01 13.60 -16.46
N ALA A 154 7.04 12.81 -16.80
CA ALA A 154 8.08 12.49 -15.85
C ALA A 154 8.94 13.73 -15.53
N PHE A 155 9.28 13.89 -14.25
CA PHE A 155 10.15 14.99 -13.83
C PHE A 155 11.52 14.96 -14.50
N THR A 156 12.03 13.77 -14.74
CA THR A 156 13.33 13.53 -15.37
C THR A 156 13.37 13.82 -16.87
N ASP A 157 12.22 14.03 -17.51
CA ASP A 157 12.15 14.39 -18.93
C ASP A 157 12.36 15.88 -19.18
N ARG A 158 12.52 16.66 -18.12
CA ARG A 158 12.84 18.10 -18.22
C ARG A 158 14.23 18.32 -18.81
N THR A 159 14.35 19.36 -19.63
CA THR A 159 15.60 19.73 -20.30
C THR A 159 16.29 20.96 -19.69
N ASP A 160 15.76 21.46 -18.57
CA ASP A 160 16.21 22.72 -17.93
C ASP A 160 17.25 22.53 -16.81
N GLY A 161 17.97 21.40 -16.80
CA GLY A 161 18.96 21.12 -15.78
C GLY A 161 18.39 20.74 -14.43
N TRP A 162 17.30 20.00 -14.42
CA TRP A 162 16.57 19.56 -13.23
C TRP A 162 17.44 18.92 -12.15
N GLN A 163 18.61 18.37 -12.52
CA GLN A 163 19.54 17.71 -11.60
C GLN A 163 20.14 18.65 -10.56
N THR A 164 20.16 19.95 -10.85
CA THR A 164 20.80 21.01 -10.03
C THR A 164 19.83 22.08 -9.56
N LEU A 165 18.53 21.87 -9.74
CA LEU A 165 17.52 22.81 -9.27
C LEU A 165 17.54 22.95 -7.74
N PRO A 166 17.32 24.18 -7.22
CA PRO A 166 17.06 24.36 -5.80
C PRO A 166 15.74 23.68 -5.42
N PHE A 167 15.63 23.28 -4.15
CA PHE A 167 14.47 22.54 -3.63
C PHE A 167 13.12 23.21 -3.98
N THR A 168 13.04 24.53 -3.87
CA THR A 168 11.79 25.28 -4.17
C THR A 168 11.34 25.15 -5.61
N GLU A 169 12.27 24.99 -6.55
CA GLU A 169 11.95 24.76 -7.97
C GLU A 169 11.77 23.28 -8.29
N GLU A 170 12.47 22.40 -7.56
CA GLU A 170 12.35 20.96 -7.72
C GLU A 170 10.94 20.45 -7.37
N VAL A 171 10.27 21.04 -6.39
CA VAL A 171 8.92 20.63 -5.94
C VAL A 171 7.77 21.35 -6.63
N LYS A 172 8.09 22.35 -7.48
CA LYS A 172 7.08 23.16 -8.13
C LYS A 172 6.37 22.41 -9.25
N ASP A 173 5.05 22.59 -9.33
CA ASP A 173 4.18 21.97 -10.34
C ASP A 173 4.31 20.44 -10.44
N ARG A 174 4.55 19.79 -9.29
CA ARG A 174 4.63 18.34 -9.14
C ARG A 174 3.29 17.76 -8.69
N ASP A 175 3.22 16.44 -8.65
CA ASP A 175 2.13 15.69 -8.06
C ASP A 175 1.83 16.22 -6.64
N PRO A 176 0.57 16.50 -6.29
CA PRO A 176 0.19 17.05 -4.98
C PRO A 176 0.60 16.21 -3.77
N ARG A 177 0.94 14.93 -4.01
CA ARG A 177 1.41 14.02 -2.96
C ARG A 177 2.87 14.27 -2.57
N LEU A 178 3.63 14.96 -3.38
CA LEU A 178 4.99 15.37 -3.06
C LEU A 178 4.98 16.58 -2.13
#